data_0f7dc18d95d21661f9e5edd388ca5688
#
_entry.id   0f7dc18d95d21661f9e5edd388ca5688
#
_cell.length_a   1.000
_cell.length_b   1.000
_cell.length_c   1.000
_cell.angle_alpha   90.00
_cell.angle_beta   90.00
_cell.angle_gamma   90.00
#
_symmetry.space_group_name_H-M   'P 1'
#
loop_
_entity.id
_entity.type
_entity.pdbx_description
1 polymer ?
#
loop_
_entity_poly.entity_id
_entity_poly.type
_entity_poly.pdbx_seq_one_letter_code
_entity_poly.pdbx_strand_id
1 'polypeptide(L)'
;MFEVRIHGRGGQGVVTAAEMLSLAAFDEGRYAQAFPSFGSERMGAPVVAFCRIDDHEIRTREPVMEPDALIVQDPTLLHQADVFGGCRPAGFILINSIRSFDELGLGDFVASFRHERLLTVPASEFAREHTGRAVANAALLGGFAALSGLISLDAMSRAIRERFSGNVAEGNVAAAQAAHDWVAGEMKELSGAVPA
;
A
#
# COMPACT_ATOMS: atom_id res chain seq x y z
N MET A 1 7.42 15.67 5.51
CA MET A 1 6.08 15.06 5.26
C MET A 1 6.24 13.94 4.24
N PHE A 2 5.69 12.76 4.52
CA PHE A 2 5.70 11.61 3.62
C PHE A 2 4.27 11.40 3.07
N GLU A 3 4.12 11.28 1.77
CA GLU A 3 2.84 11.28 1.09
C GLU A 3 2.60 9.95 0.36
N VAL A 4 1.50 9.28 0.71
CA VAL A 4 1.09 7.99 0.14
C VAL A 4 -0.18 8.18 -0.69
N ARG A 5 -0.18 7.60 -1.89
CA ARG A 5 -1.35 7.53 -2.77
C ARG A 5 -1.74 6.07 -2.99
N ILE A 6 -3.00 5.76 -2.73
CA ILE A 6 -3.54 4.40 -2.81
C ILE A 6 -4.61 4.37 -3.90
N HIS A 7 -4.43 3.52 -4.89
CA HIS A 7 -5.37 3.30 -5.98
C HIS A 7 -6.06 1.94 -5.85
N GLY A 8 -7.35 1.90 -6.14
CA GLY A 8 -8.14 0.69 -6.21
C GLY A 8 -9.53 0.98 -6.76
N ARG A 9 -10.49 0.11 -6.47
CA ARG A 9 -11.89 0.27 -6.91
C ARG A 9 -12.83 0.36 -5.72
N GLY A 10 -13.98 0.96 -5.94
CA GLY A 10 -15.07 0.99 -4.96
C GLY A 10 -15.42 -0.43 -4.49
N GLY A 11 -15.48 -0.61 -3.16
CA GLY A 11 -15.67 -1.90 -2.50
C GLY A 11 -14.40 -2.66 -2.12
N GLN A 12 -13.21 -2.21 -2.54
CA GLN A 12 -11.93 -2.82 -2.18
C GLN A 12 -11.29 -2.24 -0.90
N GLY A 13 -11.95 -1.32 -0.23
CA GLY A 13 -11.46 -0.72 1.01
C GLY A 13 -10.25 0.20 0.84
N VAL A 14 -10.20 0.99 -0.25
CA VAL A 14 -9.11 1.93 -0.54
C VAL A 14 -9.00 3.02 0.51
N VAL A 15 -10.14 3.64 0.87
CA VAL A 15 -10.21 4.67 1.93
C VAL A 15 -9.86 4.07 3.29
N THR A 16 -10.38 2.86 3.56
CA THR A 16 -10.05 2.10 4.79
C THR A 16 -8.54 1.82 4.90
N ALA A 17 -7.86 1.53 3.79
CA ALA A 17 -6.40 1.37 3.80
C ALA A 17 -5.69 2.66 4.22
N ALA A 18 -6.07 3.81 3.66
CA ALA A 18 -5.50 5.09 4.04
C ALA A 18 -5.77 5.43 5.52
N GLU A 19 -6.97 5.14 6.01
CA GLU A 19 -7.34 5.31 7.42
C GLU A 19 -6.48 4.44 8.34
N MET A 20 -6.33 3.13 8.05
CA MET A 20 -5.50 2.22 8.85
C MET A 20 -4.04 2.66 8.87
N LEU A 21 -3.50 3.13 7.74
CA LEU A 21 -2.15 3.67 7.66
C LEU A 21 -1.98 4.92 8.54
N SER A 22 -2.98 5.80 8.52
CA SER A 22 -3.02 7.00 9.38
C SER A 22 -3.08 6.64 10.87
N LEU A 23 -3.91 5.66 11.24
CA LEU A 23 -4.01 5.17 12.62
C LEU A 23 -2.68 4.56 13.11
N ALA A 24 -2.03 3.75 12.27
CA ALA A 24 -0.74 3.15 12.59
C ALA A 24 0.36 4.21 12.80
N ALA A 25 0.39 5.24 11.96
CA ALA A 25 1.34 6.35 12.13
C ALA A 25 1.07 7.16 13.40
N PHE A 26 -0.20 7.39 13.72
CA PHE A 26 -0.60 8.08 14.96
C PHE A 26 -0.22 7.27 16.21
N ASP A 27 -0.39 5.96 16.17
CA ASP A 27 0.01 5.07 17.26
C ASP A 27 1.53 5.08 17.53
N GLU A 28 2.33 5.40 16.52
CA GLU A 28 3.78 5.63 16.65
C GLU A 28 4.16 7.08 17.01
N GLY A 29 3.18 7.89 17.40
CA GLY A 29 3.39 9.26 17.87
C GLY A 29 3.61 10.27 16.75
N ARG A 30 3.25 9.96 15.52
CA ARG A 30 3.36 10.86 14.36
C ARG A 30 2.03 11.53 14.05
N TYR A 31 2.08 12.68 13.41
CA TYR A 31 0.89 13.28 12.82
C TYR A 31 0.55 12.57 11.52
N ALA A 32 -0.73 12.26 11.34
CA ALA A 32 -1.19 11.59 10.12
C ALA A 32 -2.58 12.10 9.70
N GLN A 33 -2.83 12.07 8.40
CA GLN A 33 -4.09 12.48 7.81
C GLN A 33 -4.43 11.57 6.64
N ALA A 34 -5.60 10.94 6.69
CA ALA A 34 -6.15 10.15 5.59
C ALA A 34 -7.38 10.84 5.01
N PHE A 35 -7.50 10.84 3.68
CA PHE A 35 -8.68 11.39 3.00
C PHE A 35 -8.84 10.78 1.60
N PRO A 36 -10.09 10.62 1.12
CA PRO A 36 -10.35 10.17 -0.25
C PRO A 36 -10.16 11.33 -1.24
N SER A 37 -9.88 10.98 -2.49
CA SER A 37 -10.09 11.90 -3.61
C SER A 37 -11.58 12.14 -3.77
N PHE A 38 -11.97 13.41 -3.92
CA PHE A 38 -13.36 13.78 -4.13
C PHE A 38 -13.83 13.35 -5.53
N GLY A 39 -14.70 12.37 -5.57
CA GLY A 39 -15.36 11.86 -6.76
C GLY A 39 -16.57 11.02 -6.35
N SER A 40 -17.49 10.76 -7.27
CA SER A 40 -18.64 9.89 -6.99
C SER A 40 -18.17 8.45 -6.80
N GLU A 41 -18.02 8.02 -5.56
CA GLU A 41 -17.75 6.61 -5.24
C GLU A 41 -18.90 5.74 -5.76
N ARG A 42 -18.58 4.85 -6.67
CA ARG A 42 -19.49 3.79 -7.15
C ARG A 42 -18.78 2.47 -7.01
N MET A 43 -19.53 1.42 -6.69
CA MET A 43 -18.99 0.07 -6.67
C MET A 43 -18.27 -0.25 -7.99
N GLY A 44 -17.01 -0.69 -7.90
CA GLY A 44 -16.17 -1.03 -9.05
C GLY A 44 -15.52 0.15 -9.79
N ALA A 45 -15.94 1.40 -9.55
CA ALA A 45 -15.28 2.56 -10.15
C ALA A 45 -13.87 2.78 -9.55
N PRO A 46 -12.92 3.38 -10.30
CA PRO A 46 -11.64 3.78 -9.75
C PRO A 46 -11.80 4.72 -8.55
N VAL A 47 -11.08 4.42 -7.46
CA VAL A 47 -11.03 5.21 -6.23
C VAL A 47 -9.58 5.49 -5.89
N VAL A 48 -9.31 6.70 -5.45
CA VAL A 48 -8.00 7.12 -4.95
C VAL A 48 -8.16 7.63 -3.52
N ALA A 49 -7.29 7.20 -2.63
CA ALA A 49 -7.18 7.76 -1.29
C ALA A 49 -5.73 8.17 -1.01
N PHE A 50 -5.58 9.09 -0.09
CA PHE A 50 -4.29 9.66 0.29
C PHE A 50 -4.07 9.48 1.78
N CYS A 51 -2.81 9.29 2.15
CA CYS A 51 -2.35 9.38 3.54
C CYS A 51 -1.10 10.25 3.60
N ARG A 52 -1.08 11.22 4.49
CA ARG A 52 0.10 12.03 4.83
C ARG A 52 0.56 11.68 6.21
N ILE A 53 1.87 11.61 6.39
CA ILE A 53 2.52 11.30 7.66
C ILE A 53 3.65 12.29 7.87
N ASP A 54 3.71 12.94 9.05
CA ASP A 54 4.73 13.94 9.39
C ASP A 54 5.04 13.90 10.89
N ASP A 55 6.16 14.47 11.28
CA ASP A 55 6.51 14.71 12.68
C ASP A 55 5.91 16.03 13.21
N HIS A 56 5.24 16.80 12.34
CA HIS A 56 4.59 18.07 12.62
C HIS A 56 3.13 18.05 12.19
N GLU A 57 2.31 18.95 12.74
CA GLU A 57 0.90 19.09 12.41
C GLU A 57 0.65 19.31 10.90
N ILE A 58 -0.19 18.47 10.30
CA ILE A 58 -0.53 18.51 8.87
C ILE A 58 -1.74 19.43 8.67
N ARG A 59 -1.57 20.51 7.90
CA ARG A 59 -2.62 21.50 7.64
C ARG A 59 -3.15 21.50 6.22
N THR A 60 -2.44 20.87 5.27
CA THR A 60 -2.89 20.78 3.88
C THR A 60 -3.92 19.66 3.69
N ARG A 61 -4.88 19.87 2.78
CA ARG A 61 -5.88 18.87 2.35
C ARG A 61 -5.93 18.71 0.83
N GLU A 62 -4.93 19.22 0.13
CA GLU A 62 -4.85 19.09 -1.32
C GLU A 62 -4.57 17.63 -1.72
N PRO A 63 -5.02 17.19 -2.90
CA PRO A 63 -4.64 15.90 -3.45
C PRO A 63 -3.11 15.73 -3.52
N VAL A 64 -2.64 14.48 -3.32
CA VAL A 64 -1.21 14.15 -3.44
C VAL A 64 -0.89 13.96 -4.91
N MET A 65 -0.21 14.94 -5.51
CA MET A 65 0.15 14.92 -6.93
C MET A 65 1.49 14.21 -7.16
N GLU A 66 2.44 14.31 -6.22
CA GLU A 66 3.77 13.72 -6.31
C GLU A 66 4.02 12.80 -5.10
N PRO A 67 3.50 11.57 -5.10
CA PRO A 67 3.59 10.69 -3.94
C PRO A 67 5.03 10.18 -3.71
N ASP A 68 5.41 10.06 -2.42
CA ASP A 68 6.60 9.35 -2.00
C ASP A 68 6.38 7.82 -2.05
N ALA A 69 5.13 7.40 -1.95
CA ALA A 69 4.76 5.99 -2.11
C ALA A 69 3.43 5.84 -2.86
N LEU A 70 3.39 4.87 -3.76
CA LEU A 70 2.23 4.43 -4.51
C LEU A 70 1.85 3.00 -4.12
N ILE A 71 0.59 2.79 -3.75
CA ILE A 71 0.03 1.45 -3.51
C ILE A 71 -1.12 1.22 -4.50
N VAL A 72 -1.05 0.14 -5.28
CA VAL A 72 -2.09 -0.23 -6.25
C VAL A 72 -2.77 -1.52 -5.80
N GLN A 73 -4.01 -1.40 -5.34
CA GLN A 73 -4.82 -2.55 -4.88
C GLN A 73 -5.39 -3.37 -6.04
N ASP A 74 -5.69 -2.71 -7.17
CA ASP A 74 -6.27 -3.34 -8.34
C ASP A 74 -5.37 -3.15 -9.57
N PRO A 75 -4.65 -4.19 -10.01
CA PRO A 75 -3.72 -4.08 -11.15
C PRO A 75 -4.43 -3.80 -12.48
N THR A 76 -5.74 -3.97 -12.60
CA THR A 76 -6.47 -3.60 -13.82
C THR A 76 -6.47 -2.09 -14.07
N LEU A 77 -6.18 -1.28 -13.04
CA LEU A 77 -6.08 0.18 -13.17
C LEU A 77 -4.80 0.64 -13.88
N LEU A 78 -3.77 -0.20 -13.95
CA LEU A 78 -2.47 0.16 -14.54
C LEU A 78 -2.58 0.63 -16.01
N HIS A 79 -3.62 0.18 -16.72
CA HIS A 79 -3.86 0.53 -18.12
C HIS A 79 -5.14 1.36 -18.33
N GLN A 80 -5.84 1.73 -17.26
CA GLN A 80 -7.12 2.44 -17.31
C GLN A 80 -7.07 3.84 -16.69
N ALA A 81 -6.08 4.09 -15.84
CA ALA A 81 -5.90 5.35 -15.15
C ALA A 81 -4.42 5.71 -15.09
N ASP A 82 -4.12 6.99 -14.96
CA ASP A 82 -2.75 7.46 -14.71
C ASP A 82 -2.38 7.25 -13.24
N VAL A 83 -2.13 5.98 -12.88
CA VAL A 83 -1.76 5.63 -11.50
C VAL A 83 -0.34 6.07 -11.13
N PHE A 84 0.54 6.24 -12.12
CA PHE A 84 1.95 6.58 -11.94
C PHE A 84 2.27 8.07 -12.02
N GLY A 85 1.29 8.91 -12.40
CA GLY A 85 1.49 10.34 -12.53
C GLY A 85 2.13 10.95 -11.29
N GLY A 86 3.22 11.70 -11.45
CA GLY A 86 3.97 12.34 -10.38
C GLY A 86 4.84 11.41 -9.51
N CYS A 87 4.88 10.09 -9.77
CA CYS A 87 5.79 9.19 -9.06
C CYS A 87 7.25 9.55 -9.38
N ARG A 88 8.07 9.60 -8.34
CA ARG A 88 9.49 9.94 -8.45
C ARG A 88 10.34 8.66 -8.48
N PRO A 89 11.52 8.68 -9.17
CA PRO A 89 12.43 7.51 -9.21
C PRO A 89 12.88 7.00 -7.84
N ALA A 90 12.85 7.85 -6.81
CA ALA A 90 13.17 7.49 -5.43
C ALA A 90 11.94 7.06 -4.61
N GLY A 91 10.74 7.07 -5.19
CA GLY A 91 9.50 6.67 -4.52
C GLY A 91 9.37 5.15 -4.36
N PHE A 92 8.47 4.75 -3.47
CA PHE A 92 8.10 3.33 -3.30
C PHE A 92 6.90 2.99 -4.17
N ILE A 93 6.90 1.81 -4.79
CA ILE A 93 5.74 1.30 -5.55
C ILE A 93 5.45 -0.13 -5.11
N LEU A 94 4.23 -0.36 -4.63
CA LEU A 94 3.74 -1.68 -4.25
C LEU A 94 2.44 -1.99 -5.01
N ILE A 95 2.45 -3.08 -5.77
CA ILE A 95 1.31 -3.50 -6.60
C ILE A 95 0.79 -4.85 -6.12
N ASN A 96 -0.53 -4.97 -5.93
CA ASN A 96 -1.18 -6.25 -5.68
C ASN A 96 -1.17 -7.10 -6.96
N SER A 97 -0.20 -7.98 -7.09
CA SER A 97 -0.07 -8.87 -8.25
C SER A 97 0.80 -10.08 -7.93
N ILE A 98 0.48 -11.22 -8.54
CA ILE A 98 1.34 -12.41 -8.61
C ILE A 98 2.35 -12.31 -9.77
N ARG A 99 2.14 -11.36 -10.69
CA ARG A 99 3.00 -11.13 -11.85
C ARG A 99 4.07 -10.08 -11.51
N SER A 100 5.24 -10.25 -12.08
CA SER A 100 6.33 -9.28 -12.02
C SER A 100 5.99 -7.98 -12.77
N PHE A 101 6.81 -6.95 -12.60
CA PHE A 101 6.67 -5.69 -13.35
C PHE A 101 6.78 -5.91 -14.86
N ASP A 102 7.67 -6.79 -15.32
CA ASP A 102 7.84 -7.12 -16.73
C ASP A 102 6.59 -7.80 -17.30
N GLU A 103 6.03 -8.77 -16.58
CA GLU A 103 4.79 -9.45 -16.96
C GLU A 103 3.54 -8.54 -16.92
N LEU A 104 3.60 -7.45 -16.17
CA LEU A 104 2.60 -6.38 -16.16
C LEU A 104 2.80 -5.36 -17.30
N GLY A 105 3.89 -5.50 -18.10
CA GLY A 105 4.22 -4.57 -19.17
C GLY A 105 4.81 -3.25 -18.66
N LEU A 106 5.40 -3.23 -17.47
CA LEU A 106 5.95 -2.06 -16.81
C LEU A 106 7.49 -2.05 -16.77
N GLY A 107 8.18 -2.99 -17.41
CA GLY A 107 9.63 -3.13 -17.35
C GLY A 107 10.36 -1.85 -17.72
N ASP A 108 10.02 -1.23 -18.85
CA ASP A 108 10.62 0.04 -19.29
C ASP A 108 10.34 1.20 -18.32
N PHE A 109 9.13 1.24 -17.75
CA PHE A 109 8.75 2.28 -16.79
C PHE A 109 9.60 2.18 -15.52
N VAL A 110 9.73 0.99 -14.95
CA VAL A 110 10.45 0.80 -13.68
C VAL A 110 11.97 0.85 -13.81
N ALA A 111 12.53 0.77 -15.03
CA ALA A 111 13.95 0.85 -15.26
C ALA A 111 14.61 2.15 -14.75
N SER A 112 13.83 3.24 -14.60
CA SER A 112 14.30 4.51 -14.04
C SER A 112 14.16 4.61 -12.52
N PHE A 113 13.54 3.63 -11.87
CA PHE A 113 13.30 3.62 -10.43
C PHE A 113 14.36 2.80 -9.68
N ARG A 114 14.42 2.97 -8.38
CA ARG A 114 15.24 2.14 -7.50
C ARG A 114 14.56 0.79 -7.30
N HIS A 115 15.18 -0.28 -7.80
CA HIS A 115 14.61 -1.63 -7.77
C HIS A 115 14.26 -2.10 -6.35
N GLU A 116 15.05 -1.72 -5.35
CA GLU A 116 14.82 -2.06 -3.94
C GLU A 116 13.57 -1.39 -3.32
N ARG A 117 12.90 -0.51 -4.05
CA ARG A 117 11.68 0.19 -3.63
C ARG A 117 10.43 -0.19 -4.42
N LEU A 118 10.55 -1.18 -5.28
CA LEU A 118 9.50 -1.63 -6.19
C LEU A 118 9.22 -3.10 -5.95
N LEU A 119 8.00 -3.45 -5.55
CA LEU A 119 7.60 -4.85 -5.43
C LEU A 119 6.15 -5.07 -5.89
N THR A 120 5.90 -6.24 -6.43
CA THR A 120 4.57 -6.83 -6.53
C THR A 120 4.38 -7.78 -5.37
N VAL A 121 3.18 -7.91 -4.84
CA VAL A 121 2.87 -8.81 -3.74
C VAL A 121 1.51 -9.48 -3.97
N PRO A 122 1.35 -10.80 -3.77
CA PRO A 122 0.09 -11.51 -3.97
C PRO A 122 -0.90 -11.27 -2.81
N ALA A 123 -1.16 -10.00 -2.50
CA ALA A 123 -1.92 -9.58 -1.32
C ALA A 123 -3.36 -10.09 -1.31
N SER A 124 -3.99 -10.22 -2.49
CA SER A 124 -5.33 -10.82 -2.61
C SER A 124 -5.35 -12.30 -2.25
N GLU A 125 -4.26 -13.02 -2.48
CA GLU A 125 -4.14 -14.44 -2.11
C GLU A 125 -3.99 -14.59 -0.60
N PHE A 126 -3.11 -13.82 0.02
CA PHE A 126 -2.98 -13.77 1.48
C PHE A 126 -4.28 -13.37 2.17
N ALA A 127 -4.98 -12.36 1.63
CA ALA A 127 -6.28 -11.97 2.16
C ALA A 127 -7.31 -13.12 2.04
N ARG A 128 -7.36 -13.82 0.90
CA ARG A 128 -8.28 -14.94 0.70
C ARG A 128 -7.98 -16.10 1.65
N GLU A 129 -6.71 -16.43 1.84
CA GLU A 129 -6.27 -17.52 2.72
C GLU A 129 -6.68 -17.26 4.18
N HIS A 130 -6.46 -16.06 4.68
CA HIS A 130 -6.64 -15.76 6.09
C HIS A 130 -8.03 -15.21 6.46
N THR A 131 -8.77 -14.64 5.49
CA THR A 131 -10.09 -14.03 5.74
C THR A 131 -11.23 -14.66 4.95
N GLY A 132 -10.93 -15.55 4.00
CA GLY A 132 -11.89 -16.10 3.05
C GLY A 132 -12.32 -15.11 1.95
N ARG A 133 -11.78 -13.88 1.92
CA ARG A 133 -12.13 -12.82 0.98
C ARG A 133 -10.88 -12.20 0.37
N ALA A 134 -10.90 -11.93 -0.93
CA ALA A 134 -9.75 -11.33 -1.65
C ALA A 134 -9.68 -9.79 -1.52
N VAL A 135 -9.90 -9.24 -0.32
CA VAL A 135 -9.80 -7.80 -0.06
C VAL A 135 -8.39 -7.49 0.43
N ALA A 136 -7.54 -7.05 -0.47
CA ALA A 136 -6.08 -6.97 -0.29
C ALA A 136 -5.60 -5.81 0.61
N ASN A 137 -6.47 -4.91 1.07
CA ASN A 137 -6.08 -3.66 1.71
C ASN A 137 -5.14 -3.85 2.93
N ALA A 138 -5.50 -4.70 3.89
CA ALA A 138 -4.67 -4.94 5.08
C ALA A 138 -3.36 -5.66 4.73
N ALA A 139 -3.41 -6.67 3.85
CA ALA A 139 -2.22 -7.38 3.38
C ALA A 139 -1.22 -6.44 2.69
N LEU A 140 -1.71 -5.56 1.78
CA LEU A 140 -0.86 -4.56 1.13
C LEU A 140 -0.19 -3.61 2.13
N LEU A 141 -0.88 -3.21 3.19
CA LEU A 141 -0.29 -2.36 4.22
C LEU A 141 0.77 -3.09 5.04
N GLY A 142 0.62 -4.38 5.30
CA GLY A 142 1.67 -5.22 5.88
C GLY A 142 2.91 -5.28 4.97
N GLY A 143 2.71 -5.55 3.68
CA GLY A 143 3.79 -5.49 2.69
C GLY A 143 4.44 -4.11 2.57
N PHE A 144 3.65 -3.04 2.63
CA PHE A 144 4.15 -1.67 2.61
C PHE A 144 5.00 -1.34 3.85
N ALA A 145 4.60 -1.84 5.02
CA ALA A 145 5.39 -1.68 6.25
C ALA A 145 6.80 -2.28 6.08
N ALA A 146 6.90 -3.50 5.52
CA ALA A 146 8.19 -4.13 5.23
C ALA A 146 9.00 -3.36 4.18
N LEU A 147 8.36 -2.96 3.07
CA LEU A 147 9.03 -2.30 1.94
C LEU A 147 9.58 -0.92 2.31
N SER A 148 8.81 -0.13 3.04
CA SER A 148 9.15 1.26 3.34
C SER A 148 9.89 1.47 4.66
N GLY A 149 9.68 0.57 5.63
CA GLY A 149 10.12 0.77 7.01
C GLY A 149 9.49 2.00 7.70
N LEU A 150 8.47 2.60 7.08
CA LEU A 150 7.85 3.83 7.56
C LEU A 150 7.01 3.62 8.83
N ILE A 151 6.34 2.49 8.90
CA ILE A 151 5.45 2.06 9.98
C ILE A 151 5.81 0.63 10.37
N SER A 152 5.81 0.32 11.65
CA SER A 152 6.03 -1.05 12.10
C SER A 152 4.81 -1.94 11.82
N LEU A 153 5.06 -3.24 11.66
CA LEU A 153 3.98 -4.23 11.53
C LEU A 153 3.11 -4.29 12.79
N ASP A 154 3.69 -4.04 13.96
CA ASP A 154 2.97 -4.02 15.23
C ASP A 154 1.97 -2.86 15.28
N ALA A 155 2.35 -1.65 14.88
CA ALA A 155 1.45 -0.50 14.79
C ALA A 155 0.35 -0.77 13.75
N MET A 156 0.71 -1.35 12.59
CA MET A 156 -0.26 -1.74 11.57
C MET A 156 -1.25 -2.78 12.10
N SER A 157 -0.79 -3.78 12.86
CA SER A 157 -1.64 -4.81 13.47
C SER A 157 -2.62 -4.21 14.47
N ARG A 158 -2.20 -3.21 15.27
CA ARG A 158 -3.09 -2.47 16.18
C ARG A 158 -4.14 -1.68 15.40
N ALA A 159 -3.75 -0.96 14.36
CA ALA A 159 -4.68 -0.21 13.51
C ALA A 159 -5.72 -1.12 12.82
N ILE A 160 -5.31 -2.32 12.38
CA ILE A 160 -6.24 -3.33 11.84
C ILE A 160 -7.25 -3.76 12.90
N ARG A 161 -6.81 -4.04 14.14
CA ARG A 161 -7.70 -4.43 15.25
C ARG A 161 -8.62 -3.31 15.71
N GLU A 162 -8.22 -2.06 15.56
CA GLU A 162 -9.09 -0.91 15.81
C GLU A 162 -10.18 -0.78 14.74
N ARG A 163 -9.85 -1.07 13.48
CA ARG A 163 -10.77 -0.93 12.35
C ARG A 163 -11.72 -2.11 12.16
N PHE A 164 -11.29 -3.31 12.53
CA PHE A 164 -12.05 -4.56 12.41
C PHE A 164 -12.19 -5.22 13.79
N SER A 165 -13.12 -6.16 13.93
CA SER A 165 -13.35 -6.87 15.18
C SER A 165 -13.35 -8.39 15.02
N GLY A 166 -13.09 -9.10 16.10
CA GLY A 166 -13.18 -10.55 16.17
C GLY A 166 -12.30 -11.26 15.12
N ASN A 167 -12.81 -12.34 14.57
CA ASN A 167 -12.07 -13.15 13.58
C ASN A 167 -11.69 -12.39 12.32
N VAL A 168 -12.45 -11.35 11.96
CA VAL A 168 -12.14 -10.51 10.79
C VAL A 168 -10.86 -9.71 11.06
N ALA A 169 -10.69 -9.17 12.26
CA ALA A 169 -9.48 -8.46 12.63
C ALA A 169 -8.26 -9.39 12.60
N GLU A 170 -8.35 -10.55 13.25
CA GLU A 170 -7.22 -11.49 13.32
C GLU A 170 -6.86 -12.07 11.95
N GLY A 171 -7.84 -12.36 11.10
CA GLY A 171 -7.58 -12.78 9.72
C GLY A 171 -6.85 -11.71 8.90
N ASN A 172 -7.24 -10.43 9.05
CA ASN A 172 -6.55 -9.32 8.37
C ASN A 172 -5.13 -9.08 8.93
N VAL A 173 -4.93 -9.24 10.24
CA VAL A 173 -3.58 -9.19 10.84
C VAL A 173 -2.70 -10.32 10.29
N ALA A 174 -3.23 -11.55 10.21
CA ALA A 174 -2.49 -12.67 9.64
C ALA A 174 -2.13 -12.44 8.16
N ALA A 175 -3.06 -11.90 7.37
CA ALA A 175 -2.80 -11.54 5.98
C ALA A 175 -1.73 -10.43 5.85
N ALA A 176 -1.75 -9.44 6.74
CA ALA A 176 -0.74 -8.38 6.78
C ALA A 176 0.64 -8.93 7.16
N GLN A 177 0.71 -9.84 8.15
CA GLN A 177 1.95 -10.53 8.53
C GLN A 177 2.51 -11.35 7.36
N ALA A 178 1.68 -12.16 6.70
CA ALA A 178 2.12 -12.97 5.56
C ALA A 178 2.69 -12.12 4.42
N ALA A 179 2.03 -11.01 4.09
CA ALA A 179 2.52 -10.09 3.08
C ALA A 179 3.81 -9.37 3.51
N HIS A 180 3.92 -9.00 4.78
CA HIS A 180 5.13 -8.41 5.34
C HIS A 180 6.32 -9.37 5.21
N ASP A 181 6.16 -10.62 5.64
CA ASP A 181 7.23 -11.61 5.61
C ASP A 181 7.65 -11.94 4.18
N TRP A 182 6.68 -12.03 3.26
CA TRP A 182 6.92 -12.22 1.84
C TRP A 182 7.76 -11.07 1.26
N VAL A 183 7.36 -9.82 1.48
CA VAL A 183 8.08 -8.64 1.00
C VAL A 183 9.48 -8.55 1.63
N ALA A 184 9.61 -8.83 2.92
CA ALA A 184 10.93 -8.84 3.58
C ALA A 184 11.87 -9.93 3.02
N GLY A 185 11.31 -11.05 2.57
CA GLY A 185 12.04 -12.12 1.86
C GLY A 185 12.57 -11.64 0.51
N GLU A 186 11.69 -11.10 -0.34
CA GLU A 186 12.05 -10.56 -1.66
C GLU A 186 13.10 -9.45 -1.57
N MET A 187 12.99 -8.55 -0.61
CA MET A 187 13.97 -7.47 -0.40
C MET A 187 15.36 -8.01 -0.06
N LYS A 188 15.45 -9.12 0.71
CA LYS A 188 16.72 -9.77 1.01
C LYS A 188 17.35 -10.40 -0.23
N GLU A 189 16.55 -11.02 -1.09
CA GLU A 189 17.01 -11.59 -2.35
C GLU A 189 17.54 -10.51 -3.28
N LEU A 190 16.80 -9.39 -3.43
CA LEU A 190 17.24 -8.25 -4.23
C LEU A 190 18.55 -7.63 -3.71
N SER A 191 18.71 -7.51 -2.39
CA SER A 191 19.94 -6.97 -1.80
C SER A 191 21.13 -7.92 -1.89
N GLY A 192 20.89 -9.24 -1.88
CA GLY A 192 21.94 -10.27 -2.05
C GLY A 192 22.36 -10.48 -3.51
N ALA A 193 21.55 -10.04 -4.47
CA ALA A 193 21.83 -10.18 -5.91
C ALA A 193 22.69 -9.03 -6.49
N VAL A 194 23.01 -7.98 -5.70
CA VAL A 194 23.91 -6.90 -6.13
C VAL A 194 25.34 -7.37 -5.96
N PRO A 195 26.12 -7.68 -7.04
CA PRO A 195 27.53 -7.98 -6.91
C PRO A 195 28.29 -6.75 -6.42
N ALA A 196 29.22 -6.99 -5.50
CA ALA A 196 30.12 -5.99 -4.92
C ALA A 196 31.01 -5.34 -5.98
#